data_65dda8bf3321d256f8555713d1e3ee3d
#
_entry.id   65dda8bf3321d256f8555713d1e3ee3d
#
_cell.length_a   1.000
_cell.length_b   1.000
_cell.length_c   1.000
_cell.angle_alpha   90.00
_cell.angle_beta   90.00
_cell.angle_gamma   90.00
#
_symmetry.space_group_name_H-M   'P 1'
#
loop_
_entity.id
_entity.type
_entity.pdbx_description
1 polymer ?
#
loop_
_entity_poly.entity_id
_entity_poly.type
_entity_poly.pdbx_seq_one_letter_code
_entity_poly.pdbx_strand_id
1 'polypeptide(L)'
;THTYSLIHDDLPAMDNDDIRRGKPTIHKKFDEATAILCGDALQVIAFSNIVKSKNISDNHKIKIMDLLCECSGLDGLISGQSLDLKMIKSSNILNINKMQDLKTGALFKFCFVSLGILKNLTTKELKLLEKLSFEFGKIFQITDDLLDFNGSFKKVGKKLRKDINK
;
A
#
# COMPACT_ATOMS: atom_id res chain seq x y z
N THR A 1 3.61 7.86 -0.39
CA THR A 1 2.34 7.10 -0.24
C THR A 1 2.55 5.84 0.59
N HIS A 2 3.32 4.84 0.18
CA HIS A 2 3.50 3.58 0.91
C HIS A 2 3.86 3.74 2.40
N THR A 3 4.72 4.72 2.76
CA THR A 3 5.14 4.90 4.16
C THR A 3 3.99 5.34 5.07
N TYR A 4 3.10 6.21 4.62
CA TYR A 4 1.96 6.63 5.44
C TYR A 4 1.03 5.46 5.72
N SER A 5 0.77 4.63 4.70
CA SER A 5 -0.13 3.50 4.88
C SER A 5 0.40 2.47 5.88
N LEU A 6 1.71 2.26 5.92
CA LEU A 6 2.34 1.40 6.94
C LEU A 6 2.22 1.98 8.35
N ILE A 7 2.37 3.31 8.50
CA ILE A 7 2.24 3.96 9.83
C ILE A 7 0.82 3.83 10.35
N HIS A 8 -0.18 4.04 9.49
CA HIS A 8 -1.58 3.87 9.87
C HIS A 8 -1.95 2.40 10.11
N ASP A 9 -1.42 1.48 9.31
CA ASP A 9 -1.63 0.04 9.45
C ASP A 9 -1.10 -0.49 10.81
N ASP A 10 0.00 0.08 11.30
CA ASP A 10 0.60 -0.27 12.59
C ASP A 10 -0.22 0.18 13.82
N LEU A 11 -1.19 1.09 13.67
CA LEU A 11 -1.97 1.64 14.78
C LEU A 11 -2.76 0.55 15.54
N PRO A 12 -3.06 0.77 16.85
CA PRO A 12 -3.87 -0.18 17.64
C PRO A 12 -5.25 -0.48 17.08
N ALA A 13 -5.86 0.48 16.36
CA ALA A 13 -7.14 0.31 15.68
C ALA A 13 -7.07 -0.52 14.38
N MET A 14 -5.87 -0.85 13.92
CA MET A 14 -5.56 -1.62 12.72
C MET A 14 -4.85 -2.94 13.11
N ASP A 15 -3.62 -3.15 12.69
CA ASP A 15 -2.85 -4.37 12.97
C ASP A 15 -2.20 -4.41 14.36
N ASN A 16 -2.15 -3.27 15.07
CA ASN A 16 -1.54 -3.12 16.40
C ASN A 16 -0.11 -3.66 16.48
N ASP A 17 0.74 -3.23 15.55
CA ASP A 17 2.12 -3.68 15.44
C ASP A 17 3.07 -2.87 16.30
N ASP A 18 3.84 -3.56 17.15
CA ASP A 18 4.85 -2.92 18.01
C ASP A 18 6.16 -2.65 17.28
N ILE A 19 6.47 -3.47 16.24
CA ILE A 19 7.77 -3.46 15.55
C ILE A 19 7.54 -3.55 14.04
N ARG A 20 8.21 -2.67 13.30
CA ARG A 20 8.27 -2.70 11.83
C ARG A 20 9.71 -2.50 11.36
N ARG A 21 10.18 -3.37 10.48
CA ARG A 21 11.56 -3.34 9.95
C ARG A 21 12.61 -3.31 11.06
N GLY A 22 12.38 -4.07 12.15
CA GLY A 22 13.29 -4.18 13.29
C GLY A 22 13.33 -2.96 14.23
N LYS A 23 12.43 -1.98 14.05
CA LYS A 23 12.34 -0.77 14.89
C LYS A 23 10.94 -0.65 15.49
N PRO A 24 10.79 -0.01 16.69
CA PRO A 24 9.49 0.31 17.22
C PRO A 24 8.65 1.12 16.20
N THR A 25 7.37 0.81 16.10
CA THR A 25 6.41 1.57 15.31
C THR A 25 6.22 2.98 15.88
N ILE A 26 5.69 3.91 15.08
CA ILE A 26 5.59 5.33 15.49
C ILE A 26 4.75 5.48 16.75
N HIS A 27 3.60 4.80 16.83
CA HIS A 27 2.72 4.89 18.00
C HIS A 27 3.35 4.29 19.27
N LYS A 28 4.26 3.32 19.14
CA LYS A 28 5.01 2.76 20.29
C LYS A 28 6.20 3.62 20.69
N LYS A 29 6.84 4.27 19.74
CA LYS A 29 8.01 5.11 20.00
C LYS A 29 7.64 6.49 20.56
N PHE A 30 6.49 7.02 20.13
CA PHE A 30 5.97 8.34 20.52
C PHE A 30 4.59 8.16 21.15
N ASP A 31 3.52 8.30 20.37
CA ASP A 31 2.12 8.13 20.76
C ASP A 31 1.23 7.93 19.51
N GLU A 32 -0.05 7.56 19.72
CA GLU A 32 -1.00 7.33 18.63
C GLU A 32 -1.32 8.60 17.85
N ALA A 33 -1.48 9.74 18.53
CA ALA A 33 -1.78 11.02 17.87
C ALA A 33 -0.65 11.42 16.92
N THR A 34 0.61 11.26 17.36
CA THR A 34 1.78 11.49 16.51
C THR A 34 1.78 10.55 15.30
N ALA A 35 1.43 9.28 15.47
CA ALA A 35 1.38 8.32 14.35
C ALA A 35 0.30 8.71 13.34
N ILE A 36 -0.91 9.07 13.78
CA ILE A 36 -2.00 9.54 12.91
C ILE A 36 -1.54 10.76 12.10
N LEU A 37 -1.06 11.80 12.78
CA LEU A 37 -0.62 13.05 12.13
C LEU A 37 0.57 12.84 11.18
N CYS A 38 1.50 11.93 11.51
CA CYS A 38 2.59 11.58 10.60
C CYS A 38 2.09 10.92 9.31
N GLY A 39 1.12 10.02 9.41
CA GLY A 39 0.50 9.41 8.23
C GLY A 39 -0.20 10.45 7.37
N ASP A 40 -1.03 11.32 7.97
CA ASP A 40 -1.75 12.39 7.28
C ASP A 40 -0.78 13.34 6.56
N ALA A 41 0.27 13.78 7.26
CA ALA A 41 1.29 14.66 6.68
C ALA A 41 2.00 14.01 5.48
N LEU A 42 2.39 12.74 5.58
CA LEU A 42 3.05 12.02 4.50
C LEU A 42 2.15 11.81 3.28
N GLN A 43 0.83 11.65 3.48
CA GLN A 43 -0.12 11.59 2.38
C GLN A 43 -0.19 12.93 1.65
N VAL A 44 -0.33 14.03 2.37
CA VAL A 44 -0.32 15.39 1.78
C VAL A 44 1.00 15.69 1.07
N ILE A 45 2.14 15.28 1.65
CA ILE A 45 3.46 15.43 1.03
C ILE A 45 3.54 14.67 -0.31
N ALA A 46 2.90 13.50 -0.43
CA ALA A 46 2.90 12.75 -1.69
C ALA A 46 2.26 13.57 -2.83
N PHE A 47 1.10 14.17 -2.60
CA PHE A 47 0.45 15.09 -3.56
C PHE A 47 1.29 16.32 -3.84
N SER A 48 1.80 16.96 -2.78
CA SER A 48 2.65 18.16 -2.89
C SER A 48 3.88 17.91 -3.77
N ASN A 49 4.51 16.75 -3.67
CA ASN A 49 5.68 16.40 -4.48
C ASN A 49 5.35 16.30 -5.98
N ILE A 50 4.16 15.77 -6.33
CA ILE A 50 3.70 15.73 -7.73
C ILE A 50 3.48 17.15 -8.24
N VAL A 51 2.72 17.98 -7.49
CA VAL A 51 2.39 19.35 -7.86
C VAL A 51 3.65 20.20 -8.05
N LYS A 52 4.60 20.11 -7.11
CA LYS A 52 5.83 20.92 -7.08
C LYS A 52 6.91 20.42 -8.04
N SER A 53 6.74 19.26 -8.67
CA SER A 53 7.74 18.75 -9.62
C SER A 53 7.90 19.69 -10.81
N LYS A 54 9.15 20.14 -11.04
CA LYS A 54 9.49 21.05 -12.14
C LYS A 54 9.68 20.33 -13.48
N ASN A 55 9.93 19.02 -13.45
CA ASN A 55 10.29 18.23 -14.62
C ASN A 55 9.10 17.45 -15.23
N ILE A 56 7.89 17.69 -14.72
CA ILE A 56 6.65 17.02 -15.14
C ILE A 56 5.69 18.10 -15.66
N SER A 57 5.13 17.91 -16.87
CA SER A 57 4.12 18.80 -17.42
C SER A 57 2.83 18.80 -16.57
N ASP A 58 2.08 19.89 -16.58
CA ASP A 58 0.86 19.99 -15.77
C ASP A 58 -0.19 18.95 -16.18
N ASN A 59 -0.28 18.59 -17.46
CA ASN A 59 -1.13 17.49 -17.91
C ASN A 59 -0.72 16.14 -17.30
N HIS A 60 0.57 15.85 -17.21
CA HIS A 60 1.06 14.63 -16.53
C HIS A 60 0.82 14.69 -15.02
N LYS A 61 1.01 15.84 -14.38
CA LYS A 61 0.73 16.00 -12.93
C LYS A 61 -0.72 15.68 -12.62
N ILE A 62 -1.66 16.23 -13.41
CA ILE A 62 -3.10 15.98 -13.22
C ILE A 62 -3.40 14.48 -13.33
N LYS A 63 -2.93 13.82 -14.40
CA LYS A 63 -3.13 12.38 -14.61
C LYS A 63 -2.53 11.52 -13.50
N ILE A 64 -1.34 11.88 -13.00
CA ILE A 64 -0.67 11.15 -11.92
C ILE A 64 -1.36 11.38 -10.58
N MET A 65 -1.87 12.60 -10.32
CA MET A 65 -2.66 12.88 -9.11
C MET A 65 -3.99 12.12 -9.12
N ASP A 66 -4.68 12.09 -10.24
CA ASP A 66 -5.92 11.33 -10.43
C ASP A 66 -5.68 9.84 -10.16
N LEU A 67 -4.64 9.27 -10.77
CA LEU A 67 -4.22 7.89 -10.52
C LEU A 67 -3.84 7.66 -9.05
N LEU A 68 -3.20 8.63 -8.38
CA LEU A 68 -2.86 8.51 -6.96
C LEU A 68 -4.11 8.52 -6.09
N CYS A 69 -5.11 9.37 -6.40
CA CYS A 69 -6.40 9.40 -5.72
C CYS A 69 -7.14 8.07 -5.87
N GLU A 70 -7.19 7.52 -7.09
CA GLU A 70 -7.79 6.21 -7.36
C GLU A 70 -7.09 5.11 -6.55
N CYS A 71 -5.76 4.96 -6.69
CA CYS A 71 -5.00 3.87 -6.09
C CYS A 71 -4.89 3.95 -4.56
N SER A 72 -4.93 5.13 -3.96
CA SER A 72 -4.88 5.31 -2.51
C SER A 72 -6.25 5.49 -1.86
N GLY A 73 -7.27 5.76 -2.65
CA GLY A 73 -8.64 6.08 -2.23
C GLY A 73 -9.55 4.86 -2.06
N LEU A 74 -10.85 5.12 -2.30
CA LEU A 74 -11.92 4.11 -2.15
C LEU A 74 -11.85 3.01 -3.22
N ASP A 75 -11.29 3.30 -4.39
CA ASP A 75 -11.12 2.32 -5.47
C ASP A 75 -9.80 1.53 -5.33
N GLY A 76 -9.05 1.75 -4.25
CA GLY A 76 -7.76 1.14 -3.98
C GLY A 76 -7.52 0.81 -2.51
N LEU A 77 -6.41 1.34 -1.98
CA LEU A 77 -5.82 0.99 -0.70
C LEU A 77 -6.79 1.08 0.49
N ILE A 78 -7.61 2.13 0.59
CA ILE A 78 -8.54 2.32 1.72
C ILE A 78 -9.59 1.20 1.76
N SER A 79 -10.18 0.86 0.62
CA SER A 79 -11.13 -0.25 0.53
C SER A 79 -10.47 -1.60 0.76
N GLY A 80 -9.22 -1.77 0.27
CA GLY A 80 -8.42 -2.97 0.55
C GLY A 80 -8.19 -3.17 2.05
N GLN A 81 -7.79 -2.11 2.75
CA GLN A 81 -7.60 -2.14 4.20
C GLN A 81 -8.91 -2.40 4.96
N SER A 82 -10.02 -1.77 4.53
CA SER A 82 -11.34 -2.02 5.12
C SER A 82 -11.80 -3.47 4.95
N LEU A 83 -11.49 -4.10 3.81
CA LEU A 83 -11.78 -5.51 3.58
C LEU A 83 -10.91 -6.41 4.46
N ASP A 84 -9.61 -6.12 4.58
CA ASP A 84 -8.67 -6.88 5.39
C ASP A 84 -9.15 -6.94 6.86
N LEU A 85 -9.49 -5.81 7.45
CA LEU A 85 -10.03 -5.72 8.82
C LEU A 85 -11.36 -6.48 9.01
N LYS A 86 -12.18 -6.61 7.95
CA LYS A 86 -13.45 -7.34 8.00
C LYS A 86 -13.27 -8.85 7.81
N MET A 87 -12.24 -9.28 7.09
CA MET A 87 -12.03 -10.68 6.73
C MET A 87 -11.62 -11.58 7.89
N ILE A 88 -11.21 -11.01 9.04
CA ILE A 88 -10.98 -11.74 10.29
C ILE A 88 -12.19 -12.62 10.68
N LYS A 89 -13.37 -12.42 10.08
CA LYS A 89 -14.62 -13.12 10.44
C LYS A 89 -15.16 -14.07 9.36
N SER A 90 -14.65 -14.06 8.12
CA SER A 90 -15.20 -14.89 7.02
C SER A 90 -14.27 -14.89 5.79
N SER A 91 -13.55 -15.98 5.56
CA SER A 91 -12.61 -16.10 4.44
C SER A 91 -13.22 -16.85 3.24
N ASN A 92 -13.51 -16.10 2.17
CA ASN A 92 -13.74 -16.65 0.84
C ASN A 92 -12.56 -16.23 -0.06
N ILE A 93 -12.01 -17.18 -0.83
CA ILE A 93 -10.85 -16.97 -1.73
C ILE A 93 -11.04 -15.77 -2.69
N LEU A 94 -12.26 -15.56 -3.21
CA LEU A 94 -12.56 -14.42 -4.09
C LEU A 94 -12.41 -13.08 -3.36
N ASN A 95 -12.77 -13.03 -2.08
CA ASN A 95 -12.62 -11.85 -1.25
C ASN A 95 -11.14 -11.58 -0.92
N ILE A 96 -10.33 -12.62 -0.70
CA ILE A 96 -8.90 -12.51 -0.47
C ILE A 96 -8.21 -11.88 -1.68
N ASN A 97 -8.45 -12.40 -2.89
CA ASN A 97 -7.87 -11.85 -4.11
C ASN A 97 -8.25 -10.38 -4.31
N LYS A 98 -9.53 -10.05 -4.13
CA LYS A 98 -10.00 -8.66 -4.23
C LYS A 98 -9.33 -7.75 -3.19
N MET A 99 -9.22 -8.20 -1.95
CA MET A 99 -8.54 -7.45 -0.89
C MET A 99 -7.08 -7.22 -1.23
N GLN A 100 -6.36 -8.26 -1.69
CA GLN A 100 -4.95 -8.17 -2.07
C GLN A 100 -4.75 -7.23 -3.27
N ASP A 101 -5.60 -7.29 -4.29
CA ASP A 101 -5.56 -6.38 -5.44
C ASP A 101 -5.73 -4.92 -4.99
N LEU A 102 -6.65 -4.65 -4.07
CA LEU A 102 -6.91 -3.30 -3.56
C LEU A 102 -5.85 -2.83 -2.55
N LYS A 103 -5.50 -3.65 -1.54
CA LYS A 103 -4.56 -3.26 -0.47
C LYS A 103 -3.12 -3.16 -1.00
N THR A 104 -2.71 -4.07 -1.87
CA THR A 104 -1.33 -4.19 -2.35
C THR A 104 -1.20 -3.85 -3.83
N GLY A 105 -2.02 -4.44 -4.68
CA GLY A 105 -1.96 -4.27 -6.14
C GLY A 105 -2.16 -2.82 -6.59
N ALA A 106 -3.04 -2.07 -5.96
CA ALA A 106 -3.31 -0.67 -6.30
C ALA A 106 -2.08 0.23 -6.20
N LEU A 107 -1.21 0.04 -5.20
CA LEU A 107 0.03 0.81 -5.10
C LEU A 107 1.07 0.39 -6.15
N PHE A 108 1.12 -0.88 -6.54
CA PHE A 108 1.92 -1.29 -7.70
C PHE A 108 1.36 -0.71 -8.98
N LYS A 109 0.02 -0.67 -9.17
CA LYS A 109 -0.62 0.03 -10.30
C LYS A 109 -0.16 1.49 -10.37
N PHE A 110 -0.18 2.19 -9.25
CA PHE A 110 0.31 3.57 -9.22
C PHE A 110 1.77 3.66 -9.70
N CYS A 111 2.66 2.78 -9.23
CA CYS A 111 4.06 2.81 -9.63
C CYS A 111 4.26 2.55 -11.14
N PHE A 112 3.62 1.51 -11.68
CA PHE A 112 3.82 1.10 -13.08
C PHE A 112 3.14 2.06 -14.06
N VAL A 113 1.87 2.41 -13.80
CA VAL A 113 1.08 3.24 -14.72
C VAL A 113 1.55 4.71 -14.70
N SER A 114 1.99 5.25 -13.56
CA SER A 114 2.56 6.60 -13.51
C SER A 114 3.81 6.74 -14.39
N LEU A 115 4.67 5.73 -14.40
CA LEU A 115 5.82 5.69 -15.33
C LEU A 115 5.37 5.64 -16.79
N GLY A 116 4.34 4.86 -17.10
CA GLY A 116 3.74 4.80 -18.44
C GLY A 116 3.17 6.14 -18.88
N ILE A 117 2.49 6.86 -17.99
CA ILE A 117 1.98 8.22 -18.24
C ILE A 117 3.14 9.16 -18.57
N LEU A 118 4.20 9.16 -17.76
CA LEU A 118 5.38 10.00 -18.00
C LEU A 118 6.10 9.70 -19.32
N LYS A 119 6.01 8.47 -19.79
CA LYS A 119 6.58 8.03 -21.09
C LYS A 119 5.62 8.21 -22.26
N ASN A 120 4.44 8.80 -22.05
CA ASN A 120 3.39 8.97 -23.06
C ASN A 120 2.99 7.66 -23.76
N LEU A 121 2.93 6.57 -23.02
CA LEU A 121 2.49 5.29 -23.54
C LEU A 121 1.02 5.35 -23.97
N THR A 122 0.67 4.53 -24.96
CA THR A 122 -0.69 4.41 -25.47
C THR A 122 -1.63 3.80 -24.40
N THR A 123 -2.92 4.02 -24.55
CA THR A 123 -3.94 3.42 -23.65
C THR A 123 -3.82 1.90 -23.60
N LYS A 124 -3.45 1.23 -24.69
CA LYS A 124 -3.24 -0.22 -24.73
C LYS A 124 -2.06 -0.65 -23.87
N GLU A 125 -0.95 0.09 -23.95
CA GLU A 125 0.25 -0.17 -23.15
C GLU A 125 0.01 0.13 -21.65
N LEU A 126 -0.71 1.21 -21.33
CA LEU A 126 -1.09 1.52 -19.94
C LEU A 126 -1.95 0.41 -19.32
N LYS A 127 -2.93 -0.15 -20.06
CA LYS A 127 -3.71 -1.30 -19.61
C LYS A 127 -2.85 -2.56 -19.40
N LEU A 128 -1.81 -2.74 -20.20
CA LEU A 128 -0.87 -3.85 -20.02
C LEU A 128 -0.04 -3.66 -18.75
N LEU A 129 0.45 -2.45 -18.48
CA LEU A 129 1.17 -2.11 -17.25
C LEU A 129 0.28 -2.29 -16.01
N GLU A 130 -0.98 -1.88 -16.10
CA GLU A 130 -1.96 -2.09 -15.03
C GLU A 130 -2.13 -3.59 -14.73
N LYS A 131 -2.36 -4.42 -15.74
CA LYS A 131 -2.47 -5.87 -15.57
C LYS A 131 -1.19 -6.46 -14.95
N LEU A 132 -0.03 -6.07 -15.45
CA LEU A 132 1.27 -6.53 -14.94
C LEU A 132 1.45 -6.14 -13.47
N SER A 133 1.01 -4.95 -13.06
CA SER A 133 1.14 -4.47 -11.70
C SER A 133 0.33 -5.31 -10.70
N PHE A 134 -0.85 -5.75 -11.05
CA PHE A 134 -1.66 -6.64 -10.20
C PHE A 134 -1.02 -8.04 -10.09
N GLU A 135 -0.50 -8.60 -11.16
CA GLU A 135 0.23 -9.87 -11.09
C GLU A 135 1.50 -9.75 -10.22
N PHE A 136 2.20 -8.62 -10.34
CA PHE A 136 3.35 -8.33 -9.48
C PHE A 136 2.95 -8.18 -8.01
N GLY A 137 1.82 -7.53 -7.73
CA GLY A 137 1.25 -7.41 -6.38
C GLY A 137 0.92 -8.77 -5.75
N LYS A 138 0.37 -9.71 -6.53
CA LYS A 138 0.08 -11.08 -6.07
C LYS A 138 1.37 -11.83 -5.74
N ILE A 139 2.39 -11.77 -6.60
CA ILE A 139 3.69 -12.40 -6.35
C ILE A 139 4.31 -11.83 -5.06
N PHE A 140 4.24 -10.51 -4.88
CA PHE A 140 4.72 -9.85 -3.68
C PHE A 140 4.02 -10.37 -2.43
N GLN A 141 2.69 -10.45 -2.45
CA GLN A 141 1.91 -10.94 -1.31
C GLN A 141 2.22 -12.41 -0.98
N ILE A 142 2.24 -13.30 -1.99
CA ILE A 142 2.61 -14.71 -1.80
C ILE A 142 4.02 -14.82 -1.17
N THR A 143 4.94 -13.97 -1.61
CA THR A 143 6.30 -13.97 -1.06
C THR A 143 6.32 -13.50 0.39
N ASP A 144 5.53 -12.46 0.73
CA ASP A 144 5.42 -11.95 2.11
C ASP A 144 4.80 -13.02 3.04
N ASP A 145 3.72 -13.69 2.60
CA ASP A 145 3.07 -14.79 3.33
C ASP A 145 4.03 -15.97 3.57
N LEU A 146 4.82 -16.35 2.56
CA LEU A 146 5.84 -17.40 2.70
C LEU A 146 6.96 -16.99 3.67
N LEU A 147 7.36 -15.73 3.66
CA LEU A 147 8.34 -15.19 4.60
C LEU A 147 7.78 -15.10 6.03
N ASP A 148 6.49 -14.78 6.19
CA ASP A 148 5.82 -14.79 7.50
C ASP A 148 5.74 -16.21 8.06
N PHE A 149 5.46 -17.20 7.22
CA PHE A 149 5.37 -18.61 7.63
C PHE A 149 6.73 -19.24 7.91
N ASN A 150 7.72 -19.07 7.01
CA ASN A 150 9.03 -19.75 7.05
C ASN A 150 10.18 -18.89 7.57
N GLY A 151 9.95 -17.59 7.74
CA GLY A 151 10.97 -16.61 8.10
C GLY A 151 11.47 -16.72 9.53
N SER A 152 12.56 -16.02 9.82
CA SER A 152 13.00 -15.75 11.19
C SER A 152 12.87 -14.27 11.48
N PHE A 153 12.57 -13.90 12.75
CA PHE A 153 12.47 -12.50 13.18
C PHE A 153 13.65 -11.64 12.72
N LYS A 154 14.87 -12.19 12.75
CA LYS A 154 16.09 -11.49 12.28
C LYS A 154 16.05 -11.14 10.80
N LYS A 155 15.37 -11.94 9.96
CA LYS A 155 15.28 -11.71 8.50
C LYS A 155 14.10 -10.83 8.12
N VAL A 156 12.98 -10.95 8.83
CA VAL A 156 11.70 -10.31 8.47
C VAL A 156 11.49 -8.98 9.21
N GLY A 157 12.05 -8.81 10.41
CA GLY A 157 11.98 -7.57 11.18
C GLY A 157 10.58 -7.21 11.71
N LYS A 158 9.64 -8.18 11.73
CA LYS A 158 8.29 -8.07 12.31
C LYS A 158 7.94 -9.35 13.09
N LYS A 159 6.89 -9.33 13.91
CA LYS A 159 6.34 -10.56 14.53
C LYS A 159 5.89 -11.50 13.42
N LEU A 160 6.25 -12.79 13.54
CA LEU A 160 5.91 -13.84 12.58
C LEU A 160 4.60 -14.54 12.95
N ARG A 161 4.03 -15.25 11.98
CA ARG A 161 2.83 -16.08 12.11
C ARG A 161 1.58 -15.32 12.56
N LYS A 162 1.45 -14.05 12.15
CA LYS A 162 0.26 -13.25 12.45
C LYS A 162 -0.97 -13.78 11.74
N ASP A 163 -0.80 -14.21 10.50
CA ASP A 163 -1.89 -14.70 9.66
C ASP A 163 -2.43 -16.07 10.10
N ILE A 164 -1.67 -16.83 10.89
CA ILE A 164 -2.14 -18.09 11.49
C ILE A 164 -3.10 -17.86 12.66
N ASN A 165 -3.02 -16.69 13.29
CA ASN A 165 -3.82 -16.33 14.47
C ASN A 165 -4.97 -15.36 14.14
N LYS A 166 -5.14 -14.97 12.88
CA LYS A 166 -6.30 -14.24 12.37
C LYS A 166 -7.32 -15.21 11.79
#